data_aae53e62760e8353ce11916bf5a11c16
#
_entry.id   aae53e62760e8353ce11916bf5a11c16
#
_cell.length_a   1.000
_cell.length_b   1.000
_cell.length_c   1.000
_cell.angle_alpha   90.00
_cell.angle_beta   90.00
_cell.angle_gamma   90.00
#
_symmetry.space_group_name_H-M   'P 1'
#
loop_
_entity.id
_entity.type
_entity.pdbx_description
1 polymer ?
#
loop_
_entity_poly.entity_id
_entity_poly.type
_entity_poly.pdbx_seq_one_letter_code
_entity_poly.pdbx_strand_id
1 'polypeptide(L)'
;MTELFADDSRSNRERMLAGDPYVADAALAQLSQQALSRTYEYERAYLEDPASARRILENLIGELGTGVDIRPPLRVDYGSNISIGEGTFINFNLTALDVAPIKIGADCQIGPNVQLLTPTHPLDPEERRSKIESAQPITLGDNVWLGGGVVILPGVSIGHNSVIGAGAVVTRDIPAGVVAAGNPARVIKQLA
;
A
#
# COMPACT_ATOMS: atom_id res chain seq x y z
N MET A 1 -8.67 -1.62 28.26
CA MET A 1 -8.09 -1.04 27.03
C MET A 1 -8.04 0.49 27.02
N THR A 2 -8.55 1.16 28.05
CA THR A 2 -8.65 2.63 28.15
C THR A 2 -7.38 3.33 28.70
N GLU A 3 -6.39 2.58 29.16
CA GLU A 3 -5.20 3.16 29.82
C GLU A 3 -3.99 3.40 28.90
N LEU A 4 -3.90 2.72 27.76
CA LEU A 4 -2.72 2.79 26.87
C LEU A 4 -2.46 4.18 26.27
N PHE A 5 -3.49 5.03 26.21
CA PHE A 5 -3.40 6.38 25.64
C PHE A 5 -4.22 7.38 26.46
N ALA A 6 -4.26 7.24 27.80
CA ALA A 6 -5.13 8.00 28.69
C ALA A 6 -4.94 9.53 28.58
N ASP A 7 -3.75 9.97 28.23
CA ASP A 7 -3.40 11.39 28.09
C ASP A 7 -3.56 11.94 26.67
N ASP A 8 -4.04 11.14 25.71
CA ASP A 8 -4.20 11.53 24.32
C ASP A 8 -5.68 11.48 23.90
N SER A 9 -6.27 12.63 23.67
CA SER A 9 -7.69 12.77 23.28
C SER A 9 -8.00 12.38 21.83
N ARG A 10 -6.98 12.09 21.02
CA ARG A 10 -7.17 11.67 19.62
C ARG A 10 -7.79 10.28 19.52
N SER A 11 -8.61 10.10 18.50
CA SER A 11 -9.10 8.77 18.12
C SER A 11 -7.96 7.86 17.63
N ASN A 12 -8.15 6.53 17.66
CA ASN A 12 -7.18 5.59 17.09
C ASN A 12 -6.92 5.85 15.60
N ARG A 13 -7.94 6.33 14.86
CA ARG A 13 -7.76 6.72 13.46
C ARG A 13 -6.85 7.93 13.30
N GLU A 14 -6.99 8.96 14.12
CA GLU A 14 -6.12 10.15 14.08
C GLU A 14 -4.68 9.79 14.45
N ARG A 15 -4.50 8.92 15.44
CA ARG A 15 -3.17 8.39 15.82
C ARG A 15 -2.55 7.60 14.67
N MET A 16 -3.30 6.67 14.09
CA MET A 16 -2.89 5.87 12.94
C MET A 16 -2.42 6.75 11.76
N LEU A 17 -3.20 7.76 11.40
CA LEU A 17 -2.87 8.67 10.29
C LEU A 17 -1.69 9.59 10.60
N ALA A 18 -1.43 9.87 11.88
CA ALA A 18 -0.25 10.61 12.33
C ALA A 18 1.03 9.74 12.37
N GLY A 19 0.92 8.43 12.16
CA GLY A 19 2.04 7.48 12.27
C GLY A 19 2.40 7.11 13.72
N ASP A 20 1.54 7.48 14.67
CA ASP A 20 1.69 7.16 16.09
C ASP A 20 1.18 5.75 16.41
N PRO A 21 1.62 5.13 17.53
CA PRO A 21 1.04 3.88 18.00
C PRO A 21 -0.45 4.00 18.23
N TYR A 22 -1.22 3.00 17.79
CA TYR A 22 -2.68 2.93 17.90
C TYR A 22 -3.13 1.49 18.17
N VAL A 23 -4.41 1.30 18.46
CA VAL A 23 -5.06 -0.01 18.53
C VAL A 23 -6.22 -0.02 17.54
N ALA A 24 -6.29 -1.06 16.70
CA ALA A 24 -7.41 -1.24 15.79
C ALA A 24 -8.71 -1.45 16.59
N ASP A 25 -9.55 -0.41 16.63
CA ASP A 25 -10.84 -0.43 17.31
C ASP A 25 -12.01 -0.77 16.37
N ALA A 26 -13.22 -0.80 16.91
CA ALA A 26 -14.41 -1.11 16.14
C ALA A 26 -14.66 -0.15 14.98
N ALA A 27 -14.28 1.13 15.11
CA ALA A 27 -14.44 2.13 14.06
C ALA A 27 -13.47 1.85 12.89
N LEU A 28 -12.22 1.54 13.17
CA LEU A 28 -11.23 1.15 12.17
C LEU A 28 -11.62 -0.19 11.51
N ALA A 29 -12.09 -1.18 12.30
CA ALA A 29 -12.57 -2.45 11.76
C ALA A 29 -13.75 -2.26 10.79
N GLN A 30 -14.69 -1.36 11.11
CA GLN A 30 -15.81 -1.04 10.22
C GLN A 30 -15.34 -0.42 8.89
N LEU A 31 -14.37 0.51 8.93
CA LEU A 31 -13.80 1.12 7.72
C LEU A 31 -13.12 0.07 6.84
N SER A 32 -12.33 -0.81 7.44
CA SER A 32 -11.66 -1.91 6.71
C SER A 32 -12.70 -2.87 6.08
N GLN A 33 -13.76 -3.22 6.80
CA GLN A 33 -14.82 -4.06 6.26
C GLN A 33 -15.55 -3.41 5.08
N GLN A 34 -15.78 -2.08 5.12
CA GLN A 34 -16.37 -1.34 4.00
C GLN A 34 -15.44 -1.34 2.79
N ALA A 35 -14.13 -1.13 2.99
CA ALA A 35 -13.15 -1.20 1.92
C ALA A 35 -13.12 -2.61 1.30
N LEU A 36 -13.11 -3.65 2.12
CA LEU A 36 -13.15 -5.04 1.65
C LEU A 36 -14.41 -5.32 0.81
N SER A 37 -15.60 -4.87 1.25
CA SER A 37 -16.83 -5.02 0.46
C SER A 37 -16.68 -4.37 -0.92
N ARG A 38 -16.14 -3.16 -0.99
CA ARG A 38 -15.93 -2.44 -2.25
C ARG A 38 -14.93 -3.14 -3.18
N THR A 39 -13.91 -3.81 -2.64
CA THR A 39 -12.99 -4.59 -3.49
C THR A 39 -13.71 -5.76 -4.18
N TYR A 40 -14.63 -6.45 -3.51
CA TYR A 40 -15.45 -7.51 -4.12
C TYR A 40 -16.46 -6.96 -5.13
N GLU A 41 -17.06 -5.81 -4.85
CA GLU A 41 -17.94 -5.11 -5.81
C GLU A 41 -17.14 -4.72 -7.07
N TYR A 42 -15.92 -4.21 -6.90
CA TYR A 42 -15.01 -3.89 -7.99
C TYR A 42 -14.66 -5.12 -8.85
N GLU A 43 -14.28 -6.24 -8.22
CA GLU A 43 -13.95 -7.48 -8.94
C GLU A 43 -15.10 -7.96 -9.85
N ARG A 44 -16.34 -7.87 -9.36
CA ARG A 44 -17.52 -8.22 -10.15
C ARG A 44 -17.73 -7.24 -11.30
N ALA A 45 -17.72 -5.94 -10.98
CA ALA A 45 -17.95 -4.90 -11.96
C ALA A 45 -16.86 -4.87 -13.06
N TYR A 46 -15.61 -5.21 -12.73
CA TYR A 46 -14.50 -5.25 -13.69
C TYR A 46 -14.79 -6.13 -14.91
N LEU A 47 -15.52 -7.23 -14.72
CA LEU A 47 -15.90 -8.16 -15.81
C LEU A 47 -17.20 -7.78 -16.51
N GLU A 48 -18.13 -7.15 -15.81
CA GLU A 48 -19.51 -6.95 -16.27
C GLU A 48 -19.76 -5.52 -16.78
N ASP A 49 -19.18 -4.50 -16.13
CA ASP A 49 -19.39 -3.08 -16.43
C ASP A 49 -18.14 -2.25 -16.08
N PRO A 50 -17.22 -2.04 -17.04
CA PRO A 50 -16.01 -1.28 -16.81
C PRO A 50 -16.24 0.15 -16.30
N ALA A 51 -17.35 0.80 -16.71
CA ALA A 51 -17.66 2.16 -16.25
C ALA A 51 -18.06 2.16 -14.76
N SER A 52 -18.79 1.14 -14.32
CA SER A 52 -19.11 0.95 -12.91
C SER A 52 -17.87 0.60 -12.10
N ALA A 53 -17.01 -0.28 -12.63
CA ALA A 53 -15.74 -0.63 -12.01
C ALA A 53 -14.89 0.63 -11.74
N ARG A 54 -14.77 1.52 -12.71
CA ARG A 54 -14.06 2.78 -12.57
C ARG A 54 -14.62 3.65 -11.44
N ARG A 55 -15.94 3.82 -11.36
CA ARG A 55 -16.61 4.57 -10.28
C ARG A 55 -16.37 3.96 -8.90
N ILE A 56 -16.35 2.62 -8.81
CA ILE A 56 -16.05 1.93 -7.54
C ILE A 56 -14.61 2.22 -7.10
N LEU A 57 -13.64 2.16 -8.00
CA LEU A 57 -12.24 2.52 -7.69
C LEU A 57 -12.10 3.97 -7.24
N GLU A 58 -12.75 4.91 -7.91
CA GLU A 58 -12.75 6.34 -7.55
C GLU A 58 -13.34 6.61 -6.16
N ASN A 59 -14.23 5.74 -5.68
CA ASN A 59 -14.80 5.80 -4.33
C ASN A 59 -14.02 4.99 -3.29
N LEU A 60 -13.13 4.10 -3.71
CA LEU A 60 -12.31 3.27 -2.84
C LEU A 60 -10.93 3.89 -2.62
N ILE A 61 -10.28 4.32 -3.70
CA ILE A 61 -8.90 4.85 -3.69
C ILE A 61 -8.94 6.36 -3.40
N GLY A 62 -8.07 6.82 -2.51
CA GLY A 62 -8.06 8.23 -2.08
C GLY A 62 -7.81 9.21 -3.23
N GLU A 63 -6.81 8.92 -4.08
CA GLU A 63 -6.55 9.69 -5.30
C GLU A 63 -6.24 8.73 -6.45
N LEU A 64 -6.99 8.84 -7.54
CA LEU A 64 -6.87 7.94 -8.69
C LEU A 64 -6.67 8.74 -9.98
N GLY A 65 -5.45 8.71 -10.52
CA GLY A 65 -5.07 9.38 -11.77
C GLY A 65 -5.84 8.89 -13.00
N THR A 66 -5.80 9.68 -14.06
CA THR A 66 -6.39 9.30 -15.35
C THR A 66 -5.64 8.11 -15.97
N GLY A 67 -6.35 7.23 -16.67
CA GLY A 67 -5.73 6.09 -17.35
C GLY A 67 -5.16 5.01 -16.44
N VAL A 68 -5.38 5.07 -15.13
CA VAL A 68 -5.01 3.99 -14.20
C VAL A 68 -5.86 2.76 -14.48
N ASP A 69 -5.20 1.61 -14.66
CA ASP A 69 -5.82 0.29 -14.78
C ASP A 69 -5.33 -0.62 -13.65
N ILE A 70 -6.25 -1.21 -12.90
CA ILE A 70 -5.95 -2.14 -11.80
C ILE A 70 -6.67 -3.45 -12.08
N ARG A 71 -5.93 -4.52 -12.33
CA ARG A 71 -6.52 -5.84 -12.50
C ARG A 71 -6.90 -6.48 -11.15
N PRO A 72 -8.12 -6.99 -11.00
CA PRO A 72 -8.50 -7.68 -9.78
C PRO A 72 -7.79 -9.03 -9.62
N PRO A 73 -7.76 -9.60 -8.39
CA PRO A 73 -8.25 -8.99 -7.18
C PRO A 73 -7.32 -7.90 -6.65
N LEU A 74 -7.92 -6.90 -5.98
CA LEU A 74 -7.22 -5.87 -5.21
C LEU A 74 -7.54 -6.10 -3.73
N ARG A 75 -6.54 -5.97 -2.84
CA ARG A 75 -6.73 -6.05 -1.38
C ARG A 75 -6.10 -4.83 -0.72
N VAL A 76 -6.89 -4.13 0.07
CA VAL A 76 -6.49 -2.93 0.80
C VAL A 76 -7.03 -2.99 2.23
N ASP A 77 -6.44 -2.23 3.16
CA ASP A 77 -7.03 -2.03 4.49
C ASP A 77 -8.18 -1.01 4.42
N TYR A 78 -7.92 0.14 3.82
CA TYR A 78 -8.89 1.25 3.73
C TYR A 78 -9.09 1.75 2.30
N GLY A 79 -8.06 1.68 1.46
CA GLY A 79 -8.02 2.23 0.12
C GLY A 79 -7.89 3.76 0.08
N SER A 80 -8.49 4.44 1.05
CA SER A 80 -8.52 5.90 1.13
C SER A 80 -7.15 6.55 1.39
N ASN A 81 -6.16 5.77 1.83
CA ASN A 81 -4.79 6.26 2.07
C ASN A 81 -3.86 5.95 0.89
N ILE A 82 -4.40 5.50 -0.25
CA ILE A 82 -3.64 5.21 -1.47
C ILE A 82 -3.83 6.35 -2.47
N SER A 83 -2.72 6.83 -3.05
CA SER A 83 -2.72 7.70 -4.22
C SER A 83 -1.97 7.05 -5.38
N ILE A 84 -2.53 7.11 -6.60
CA ILE A 84 -1.98 6.48 -7.80
C ILE A 84 -1.95 7.50 -8.93
N GLY A 85 -0.74 7.76 -9.48
CA GLY A 85 -0.51 8.67 -10.58
C GLY A 85 -1.08 8.17 -11.92
N GLU A 86 -1.25 9.09 -12.86
CA GLU A 86 -1.81 8.80 -14.18
C GLU A 86 -1.02 7.73 -14.94
N GLY A 87 -1.69 7.00 -15.84
CA GLY A 87 -1.07 6.02 -16.73
C GLY A 87 -0.53 4.76 -16.02
N THR A 88 -0.62 4.66 -14.71
CA THR A 88 -0.11 3.51 -13.95
C THR A 88 -0.96 2.26 -14.19
N PHE A 89 -0.27 1.15 -14.48
CA PHE A 89 -0.86 -0.17 -14.63
C PHE A 89 -0.50 -1.06 -13.44
N ILE A 90 -1.50 -1.70 -12.86
CA ILE A 90 -1.37 -2.66 -11.75
C ILE A 90 -1.94 -4.01 -12.18
N ASN A 91 -1.10 -5.04 -12.16
CA ASN A 91 -1.48 -6.39 -12.53
C ASN A 91 -2.19 -7.12 -11.37
N PHE A 92 -2.54 -8.38 -11.55
CA PHE A 92 -3.36 -9.20 -10.64
C PHE A 92 -2.78 -9.31 -9.23
N ASN A 93 -3.67 -9.37 -8.23
CA ASN A 93 -3.34 -9.65 -6.83
C ASN A 93 -2.44 -8.60 -6.15
N LEU A 94 -2.67 -7.31 -6.39
CA LEU A 94 -2.05 -6.31 -5.54
C LEU A 94 -2.61 -6.42 -4.11
N THR A 95 -1.71 -6.52 -3.13
CA THR A 95 -2.02 -6.30 -1.71
C THR A 95 -1.37 -5.01 -1.26
N ALA A 96 -2.16 -4.02 -0.88
CA ALA A 96 -1.70 -2.71 -0.43
C ALA A 96 -2.32 -2.40 0.94
N LEU A 97 -1.58 -2.74 2.01
CA LEU A 97 -2.03 -2.50 3.38
C LEU A 97 -1.77 -1.04 3.73
N ASP A 98 -2.76 -0.20 3.48
CA ASP A 98 -2.68 1.26 3.52
C ASP A 98 -3.05 1.86 4.88
N VAL A 99 -2.51 1.29 5.95
CA VAL A 99 -2.60 1.86 7.31
C VAL A 99 -1.90 3.22 7.37
N ALA A 100 -0.72 3.35 6.77
CA ALA A 100 -0.09 4.62 6.44
C ALA A 100 -0.21 4.92 4.94
N PRO A 101 0.04 6.17 4.50
CA PRO A 101 -0.07 6.55 3.10
C PRO A 101 0.79 5.67 2.17
N ILE A 102 0.20 5.23 1.06
CA ILE A 102 0.88 4.60 -0.06
C ILE A 102 0.76 5.53 -1.26
N LYS A 103 1.90 6.02 -1.75
CA LYS A 103 1.97 6.87 -2.94
C LYS A 103 2.62 6.09 -4.08
N ILE A 104 1.91 5.96 -5.19
CA ILE A 104 2.39 5.35 -6.43
C ILE A 104 2.41 6.47 -7.49
N GLY A 105 3.57 6.73 -8.06
CA GLY A 105 3.75 7.76 -9.09
C GLY A 105 3.03 7.46 -10.41
N ALA A 106 3.22 8.32 -11.39
CA ALA A 106 2.69 8.17 -12.74
C ALA A 106 3.47 7.10 -13.54
N ASP A 107 2.83 6.52 -14.56
CA ASP A 107 3.42 5.58 -15.53
C ASP A 107 4.09 4.35 -14.90
N CYS A 108 3.75 4.00 -13.67
CA CYS A 108 4.28 2.81 -13.00
C CYS A 108 3.73 1.52 -13.61
N GLN A 109 4.56 0.46 -13.58
CA GLN A 109 4.18 -0.89 -14.03
C GLN A 109 4.32 -1.86 -12.86
N ILE A 110 3.21 -2.25 -12.26
CA ILE A 110 3.20 -3.12 -11.07
C ILE A 110 2.85 -4.55 -11.49
N GLY A 111 3.79 -5.47 -11.28
CA GLY A 111 3.63 -6.89 -11.60
C GLY A 111 2.61 -7.61 -10.69
N PRO A 112 2.23 -8.84 -11.03
CA PRO A 112 1.26 -9.60 -10.23
C PRO A 112 1.83 -9.99 -8.86
N ASN A 113 0.92 -10.14 -7.86
CA ASN A 113 1.25 -10.56 -6.50
C ASN A 113 2.23 -9.61 -5.77
N VAL A 114 2.27 -8.34 -6.14
CA VAL A 114 3.04 -7.33 -5.42
C VAL A 114 2.36 -7.03 -4.08
N GLN A 115 3.18 -6.78 -3.05
CA GLN A 115 2.73 -6.42 -1.72
C GLN A 115 3.37 -5.10 -1.28
N LEU A 116 2.56 -4.13 -0.87
CA LEU A 116 2.95 -2.85 -0.28
C LEU A 116 2.47 -2.86 1.18
N LEU A 117 3.38 -3.03 2.12
CA LEU A 117 3.05 -3.32 3.51
C LEU A 117 3.48 -2.15 4.38
N THR A 118 2.56 -1.29 4.79
CA THR A 118 2.86 -0.15 5.67
C THR A 118 2.81 -0.49 7.15
N PRO A 119 1.98 -1.48 7.64
CA PRO A 119 1.85 -1.76 9.06
C PRO A 119 3.11 -2.36 9.69
N THR A 120 3.30 -2.04 10.96
CA THR A 120 4.30 -2.65 11.84
C THR A 120 3.69 -3.07 13.17
N HIS A 121 4.33 -4.03 13.83
CA HIS A 121 4.00 -4.42 15.20
C HIS A 121 5.24 -4.28 16.08
N PRO A 122 5.07 -4.03 17.41
CA PRO A 122 6.17 -3.99 18.34
C PRO A 122 7.03 -5.27 18.30
N LEU A 123 8.36 -5.11 18.34
CA LEU A 123 9.27 -6.25 18.43
C LEU A 123 9.22 -6.89 19.81
N ASP A 124 8.97 -6.10 20.85
CA ASP A 124 8.74 -6.62 22.18
C ASP A 124 7.47 -7.51 22.23
N PRO A 125 7.57 -8.73 22.75
CA PRO A 125 6.45 -9.67 22.73
C PRO A 125 5.29 -9.26 23.64
N GLU A 126 5.52 -8.56 24.75
CA GLU A 126 4.45 -8.12 25.65
C GLU A 126 3.70 -6.92 25.05
N GLU A 127 4.43 -5.94 24.47
CA GLU A 127 3.80 -4.84 23.75
C GLU A 127 2.98 -5.37 22.58
N ARG A 128 3.50 -6.35 21.82
CA ARG A 128 2.76 -6.95 20.69
C ARG A 128 1.47 -7.66 21.13
N ARG A 129 1.45 -8.26 22.35
CA ARG A 129 0.23 -8.85 22.92
C ARG A 129 -0.84 -7.81 23.22
N SER A 130 -0.47 -6.58 23.52
CA SER A 130 -1.41 -5.48 23.75
C SER A 130 -2.15 -5.02 22.48
N LYS A 131 -1.79 -5.58 21.30
CA LYS A 131 -2.35 -5.24 19.97
C LYS A 131 -2.06 -3.83 19.53
N ILE A 132 -1.01 -3.24 20.06
CA ILE A 132 -0.49 -1.96 19.53
C ILE A 132 0.06 -2.20 18.12
N GLU A 133 -0.25 -1.28 17.25
CA GLU A 133 0.23 -1.21 15.88
C GLU A 133 0.79 0.18 15.60
N SER A 134 1.61 0.28 14.59
CA SER A 134 2.01 1.53 13.95
C SER A 134 2.25 1.27 12.47
N ALA A 135 2.54 2.31 11.70
CA ALA A 135 2.79 2.13 10.27
C ALA A 135 3.76 3.19 9.76
N GLN A 136 4.41 2.89 8.63
CA GLN A 136 5.28 3.82 7.93
C GLN A 136 4.90 3.89 6.45
N PRO A 137 4.89 5.11 5.83
CA PRO A 137 4.42 5.28 4.46
C PRO A 137 5.35 4.60 3.45
N ILE A 138 4.77 4.24 2.30
CA ILE A 138 5.52 3.74 1.14
C ILE A 138 5.36 4.74 0.00
N THR A 139 6.47 5.02 -0.71
CA THR A 139 6.45 5.92 -1.87
C THR A 139 7.16 5.28 -3.06
N LEU A 140 6.47 5.21 -4.19
CA LEU A 140 7.04 4.87 -5.48
C LEU A 140 7.05 6.14 -6.34
N GLY A 141 8.22 6.51 -6.86
CA GLY A 141 8.35 7.58 -7.85
C GLY A 141 7.71 7.23 -9.19
N ASP A 142 7.75 8.14 -10.14
CA ASP A 142 7.20 7.93 -11.46
C ASP A 142 7.99 6.87 -12.25
N ASN A 143 7.31 6.17 -13.15
CA ASN A 143 7.90 5.19 -14.06
C ASN A 143 8.70 4.10 -13.32
N VAL A 144 8.22 3.65 -12.17
CA VAL A 144 8.80 2.52 -11.44
C VAL A 144 8.21 1.22 -11.97
N TRP A 145 9.06 0.23 -12.25
CA TRP A 145 8.64 -1.11 -12.57
C TRP A 145 8.91 -2.06 -11.40
N LEU A 146 7.84 -2.63 -10.82
CA LEU A 146 7.93 -3.72 -9.86
C LEU A 146 7.64 -5.05 -10.55
N GLY A 147 8.60 -5.97 -10.52
CA GLY A 147 8.42 -7.34 -10.98
C GLY A 147 7.41 -8.11 -10.13
N GLY A 148 6.87 -9.21 -10.67
CA GLY A 148 5.90 -10.03 -9.93
C GLY A 148 6.42 -10.54 -8.60
N GLY A 149 5.55 -10.55 -7.57
CA GLY A 149 5.88 -11.04 -6.23
C GLY A 149 6.84 -10.15 -5.43
N VAL A 150 7.06 -8.91 -5.83
CA VAL A 150 7.86 -7.94 -5.05
C VAL A 150 7.13 -7.61 -3.75
N VAL A 151 7.87 -7.56 -2.65
CA VAL A 151 7.38 -7.11 -1.33
C VAL A 151 8.11 -5.84 -0.93
N ILE A 152 7.36 -4.77 -0.66
CA ILE A 152 7.88 -3.50 -0.15
C ILE A 152 7.54 -3.38 1.33
N LEU A 153 8.57 -3.19 2.17
CA LEU A 153 8.41 -3.07 3.61
C LEU A 153 8.09 -1.64 4.06
N PRO A 154 7.59 -1.46 5.29
CA PRO A 154 7.21 -0.16 5.82
C PRO A 154 8.32 0.88 5.73
N GLY A 155 7.98 2.11 5.38
CA GLY A 155 8.89 3.25 5.33
C GLY A 155 9.75 3.38 4.07
N VAL A 156 9.62 2.44 3.11
CA VAL A 156 10.48 2.40 1.94
C VAL A 156 10.03 3.41 0.87
N SER A 157 11.01 4.12 0.30
CA SER A 157 10.86 4.93 -0.90
C SER A 157 11.66 4.36 -2.06
N ILE A 158 11.05 4.29 -3.25
CA ILE A 158 11.71 3.87 -4.49
C ILE A 158 11.73 5.05 -5.45
N GLY A 159 12.92 5.47 -5.85
CA GLY A 159 13.12 6.60 -6.77
C GLY A 159 12.61 6.31 -8.19
N HIS A 160 12.26 7.37 -8.92
CA HIS A 160 11.72 7.30 -10.27
C HIS A 160 12.62 6.53 -11.25
N ASN A 161 12.04 5.99 -12.32
CA ASN A 161 12.75 5.23 -13.36
C ASN A 161 13.51 3.99 -12.84
N SER A 162 13.16 3.45 -11.68
CA SER A 162 13.82 2.28 -11.11
C SER A 162 13.05 1.00 -11.39
N VAL A 163 13.77 -0.12 -11.45
CA VAL A 163 13.22 -1.45 -11.69
C VAL A 163 13.54 -2.35 -10.49
N ILE A 164 12.53 -3.01 -9.96
CA ILE A 164 12.67 -3.99 -8.90
C ILE A 164 12.42 -5.39 -9.47
N GLY A 165 13.44 -6.25 -9.41
CA GLY A 165 13.37 -7.61 -9.93
C GLY A 165 12.31 -8.47 -9.22
N ALA A 166 11.69 -9.40 -9.96
CA ALA A 166 10.64 -10.28 -9.43
C ALA A 166 11.11 -11.04 -8.17
N GLY A 167 10.19 -11.18 -7.19
CA GLY A 167 10.44 -11.86 -5.91
C GLY A 167 11.36 -11.11 -4.95
N ALA A 168 11.75 -9.87 -5.25
CA ALA A 168 12.58 -9.08 -4.36
C ALA A 168 11.82 -8.64 -3.10
N VAL A 169 12.53 -8.55 -1.96
CA VAL A 169 12.05 -7.95 -0.72
C VAL A 169 12.81 -6.67 -0.46
N VAL A 170 12.14 -5.53 -0.64
CA VAL A 170 12.74 -4.21 -0.48
C VAL A 170 12.60 -3.75 0.97
N THR A 171 13.73 -3.68 1.66
CA THR A 171 13.83 -3.39 3.09
C THR A 171 14.41 -2.00 3.40
N ARG A 172 14.82 -1.25 2.38
CA ARG A 172 15.44 0.09 2.46
C ARG A 172 15.15 0.84 1.17
N ASP A 173 15.29 2.14 1.23
CA ASP A 173 15.14 3.02 0.07
C ASP A 173 16.01 2.60 -1.10
N ILE A 174 15.44 2.73 -2.30
CA ILE A 174 16.11 2.49 -3.58
C ILE A 174 16.24 3.83 -4.31
N PRO A 175 17.45 4.22 -4.72
CA PRO A 175 17.64 5.45 -5.48
C PRO A 175 16.99 5.40 -6.85
N ALA A 176 16.82 6.55 -7.49
CA ALA A 176 16.28 6.64 -8.85
C ALA A 176 17.23 6.04 -9.89
N GLY A 177 16.65 5.55 -11.00
CA GLY A 177 17.42 5.13 -12.18
C GLY A 177 18.27 3.87 -11.95
N VAL A 178 17.80 2.93 -11.16
CA VAL A 178 18.54 1.68 -10.88
C VAL A 178 17.72 0.44 -11.12
N VAL A 179 18.42 -0.70 -11.25
CA VAL A 179 17.82 -2.03 -11.07
C VAL A 179 18.23 -2.57 -9.72
N ALA A 180 17.28 -2.99 -8.91
CA ALA A 180 17.51 -3.68 -7.63
C ALA A 180 16.81 -5.04 -7.62
N ALA A 181 17.39 -6.05 -6.99
CA ALA A 181 16.81 -7.39 -6.90
C ALA A 181 17.29 -8.14 -5.66
N GLY A 182 16.62 -9.24 -5.34
CA GLY A 182 17.00 -10.17 -4.27
C GLY A 182 16.22 -9.98 -2.95
N ASN A 183 16.53 -10.81 -1.97
CA ASN A 183 16.01 -10.75 -0.61
C ASN A 183 17.18 -10.81 0.39
N PRO A 184 17.52 -9.69 1.07
CA PRO A 184 16.98 -8.35 0.83
C PRO A 184 17.46 -7.74 -0.51
N ALA A 185 16.63 -6.89 -1.13
CA ALA A 185 16.95 -6.24 -2.40
C ALA A 185 18.24 -5.40 -2.33
N ARG A 186 19.04 -5.47 -3.38
CA ARG A 186 20.26 -4.66 -3.54
C ARG A 186 20.32 -4.10 -4.95
N VAL A 187 20.86 -2.90 -5.09
CA VAL A 187 21.15 -2.32 -6.41
C VAL A 187 22.17 -3.21 -7.12
N ILE A 188 21.83 -3.67 -8.32
CA ILE A 188 22.67 -4.55 -9.15
C ILE A 188 23.10 -3.90 -10.45
N LYS A 189 22.44 -2.77 -10.84
CA LYS A 189 22.76 -2.06 -12.08
C LYS A 189 22.30 -0.61 -11.98
N GLN A 190 23.07 0.31 -12.54
CA GLN A 190 22.64 1.69 -12.85
C GLN A 190 21.98 1.69 -14.24
N LEU A 191 20.88 2.43 -14.38
CA LEU A 191 20.27 2.71 -15.68
C LEU A 191 20.86 4.01 -16.24
N ALA A 192 20.98 4.07 -17.55
CA ALA A 192 21.53 5.26 -18.23
C ALA A 192 20.47 6.36 -18.33
#